data_6801f0711c28df958d8e87ca869eb4ec
#
_entry.id   6801f0711c28df958d8e87ca869eb4ec
#
_cell.length_a   1.000
_cell.length_b   1.000
_cell.length_c   1.000
_cell.angle_alpha   90.00
_cell.angle_beta   90.00
_cell.angle_gamma   90.00
#
_symmetry.space_group_name_H-M   'P 1'
#
loop_
_entity.id
_entity.type
_entity.pdbx_description
1 polymer ?
#
loop_
_entity_poly.entity_id
_entity_poly.type
_entity_poly.pdbx_seq_one_letter_code
_entity_poly.pdbx_strand_id
1 'polypeptide(L)'
;METSGWIQLAIFLIALALITKPMGLYLAQVLDPNGRTWFDPVLRPLERGTYRVMGVDPNKEHDWKQYTFAMLLFSLVGCVFTYVILRLQNFLPLNPQKFGAVNPDLAFNTAASFTTNTNWQNYAGESTLSYFSQMVGLTFHNFVSAATGVAIAAGLVRAIARHSAKTIGNFWVDLVRVTYYLLLPICLVFAVFLVSQGMIQNFKPYTKATLVEPMKVQVEKKNDKGETIKGADGKTLIEEQTVAEQNIVQGPMASQVAIKMLGTNGGGYVNANASHPFENPTPLSNLVQMLSIFAIGSGLTYYLGRMVKNQKHGWTVWVAMVTLFLGGVLLCWWAESSGNPIHHHLGVPGGNMEGKEVRFGIFNSALFATVTTDASCGAVNSMHDSFTALGGFVPLFNIQLGEIIFGGVGAGLYGMLVFVVLAVFIAGLMVGRTPEYLGKKIEAYDVKMAMLSLLILAISILGFAAWAIVSKWGLAGLNNNGPHGLSEILYAFSSGAGNNGSAFAGLSGNTPWYNTTLGLDMLFGRFLMIVPILALAGSLVRKKVTPASAGTFPVHGGTFFILLIGTVLLIGALNFLPALTLGPVVEHFLTAAGKLY
;
A
#
# COMPACT_ATOMS: atom_id res chain seq x y z
N MET A 1 -1.11 -5.83 -27.60
CA MET A 1 -0.82 -4.56 -26.90
C MET A 1 -1.12 -3.40 -27.87
N GLU A 2 -2.03 -2.54 -27.51
CA GLU A 2 -2.54 -1.48 -28.39
C GLU A 2 -1.64 -0.24 -28.38
N THR A 3 -1.61 0.51 -29.50
CA THR A 3 -0.84 1.76 -29.63
C THR A 3 -1.26 2.81 -28.61
N SER A 4 -2.56 2.86 -28.27
CA SER A 4 -3.12 3.75 -27.24
C SER A 4 -2.49 3.53 -25.87
N GLY A 5 -2.23 2.28 -25.49
CA GLY A 5 -1.58 1.93 -24.22
C GLY A 5 -0.14 2.42 -24.12
N TRP A 6 0.63 2.35 -25.22
CA TRP A 6 1.98 2.90 -25.24
C TRP A 6 2.03 4.41 -25.04
N ILE A 7 1.09 5.12 -25.66
CA ILE A 7 0.97 6.58 -25.50
C ILE A 7 0.61 6.92 -24.04
N GLN A 8 -0.33 6.20 -23.43
CA GLN A 8 -0.73 6.42 -22.04
C GLN A 8 0.43 6.12 -21.08
N LEU A 9 1.18 5.05 -21.30
CA LEU A 9 2.38 4.73 -20.51
C LEU A 9 3.43 5.85 -20.62
N ALA A 10 3.69 6.35 -21.82
CA ALA A 10 4.62 7.44 -22.02
C ALA A 10 4.17 8.72 -21.30
N ILE A 11 2.88 9.08 -21.39
CA ILE A 11 2.29 10.23 -20.67
C ILE A 11 2.48 10.05 -19.16
N PHE A 12 2.19 8.87 -18.62
CA PHE A 12 2.35 8.56 -17.19
C PHE A 12 3.80 8.75 -16.73
N LEU A 13 4.76 8.18 -17.46
CA LEU A 13 6.20 8.27 -17.13
C LEU A 13 6.74 9.70 -17.22
N ILE A 14 6.35 10.45 -18.26
CA ILE A 14 6.74 11.85 -18.41
C ILE A 14 6.17 12.69 -17.25
N ALA A 15 4.89 12.52 -16.93
CA ALA A 15 4.26 13.23 -15.82
C ALA A 15 4.94 12.91 -14.49
N LEU A 16 5.25 11.63 -14.23
CA LEU A 16 5.96 11.20 -13.03
C LEU A 16 7.36 11.82 -12.92
N ALA A 17 8.13 11.82 -14.02
CA ALA A 17 9.45 12.43 -14.07
C ALA A 17 9.40 13.95 -13.80
N LEU A 18 8.40 14.64 -14.36
CA LEU A 18 8.18 16.08 -14.15
C LEU A 18 7.80 16.41 -12.69
N ILE A 19 7.02 15.56 -12.02
CA ILE A 19 6.60 15.73 -10.62
C ILE A 19 7.76 15.48 -9.64
N THR A 20 8.70 14.59 -9.98
CA THR A 20 9.75 14.11 -9.07
C THR A 20 10.58 15.23 -8.44
N LYS A 21 11.12 16.13 -9.25
CA LYS A 21 11.98 17.23 -8.76
C LYS A 21 11.21 18.26 -7.92
N PRO A 22 10.09 18.84 -8.37
CA PRO A 22 9.30 19.75 -7.54
C PRO A 22 8.87 19.15 -6.21
N MET A 23 8.37 17.91 -6.22
CA MET A 23 7.96 17.19 -5.01
C MET A 23 9.15 16.99 -4.06
N GLY A 24 10.30 16.58 -4.57
CA GLY A 24 11.50 16.38 -3.74
C GLY A 24 12.06 17.68 -3.15
N LEU A 25 11.97 18.79 -3.86
CA LEU A 25 12.33 20.12 -3.33
C LEU A 25 11.35 20.56 -2.24
N TYR A 26 10.07 20.33 -2.44
CA TYR A 26 9.04 20.65 -1.45
C TYR A 26 9.18 19.79 -0.18
N LEU A 27 9.44 18.50 -0.32
CA LEU A 27 9.76 17.60 0.79
C LEU A 27 10.96 18.09 1.61
N ALA A 28 12.01 18.60 0.95
CA ALA A 28 13.17 19.15 1.65
C ALA A 28 12.82 20.39 2.49
N GLN A 29 11.83 21.19 2.07
CA GLN A 29 11.35 22.33 2.86
C GLN A 29 10.45 21.89 4.03
N VAL A 30 9.54 20.94 3.79
CA VAL A 30 8.61 20.44 4.81
C VAL A 30 9.36 19.69 5.92
N LEU A 31 10.33 18.86 5.56
CA LEU A 31 11.08 17.99 6.48
C LEU A 31 12.24 18.72 7.19
N ASP A 32 12.54 19.95 6.84
CA ASP A 32 13.44 20.82 7.59
C ASP A 32 12.64 21.57 8.67
N PRO A 33 12.93 21.39 9.97
CA PRO A 33 12.22 22.11 11.05
C PRO A 33 12.29 23.64 10.92
N ASN A 34 13.34 24.16 10.30
CA ASN A 34 13.51 25.59 10.01
C ASN A 34 13.06 25.98 8.59
N GLY A 35 12.59 25.02 7.82
CA GLY A 35 12.13 25.24 6.46
C GLY A 35 10.90 26.13 6.41
N ARG A 36 10.85 26.98 5.38
CA ARG A 36 9.72 27.89 5.12
C ARG A 36 8.93 27.40 3.93
N THR A 37 7.61 27.40 4.06
CA THR A 37 6.66 27.07 3.00
C THR A 37 5.70 28.22 2.76
N TRP A 38 5.01 28.23 1.64
CA TRP A 38 4.01 29.25 1.31
C TRP A 38 2.82 29.24 2.28
N PHE A 39 2.60 28.12 2.97
CA PHE A 39 1.49 27.93 3.90
C PHE A 39 1.80 28.36 5.34
N ASP A 40 3.04 28.78 5.64
CA ASP A 40 3.46 29.19 6.99
C ASP A 40 2.54 30.22 7.66
N PRO A 41 2.04 31.26 6.96
CA PRO A 41 1.20 32.25 7.61
C PRO A 41 -0.07 31.66 8.25
N VAL A 42 -0.62 30.61 7.65
CA VAL A 42 -1.85 29.94 8.10
C VAL A 42 -1.55 28.72 8.98
N LEU A 43 -0.60 27.88 8.57
CA LEU A 43 -0.35 26.59 9.23
C LEU A 43 0.59 26.66 10.42
N ARG A 44 1.50 27.65 10.48
CA ARG A 44 2.47 27.78 11.58
C ARG A 44 1.83 28.09 12.95
N PRO A 45 0.78 28.90 13.06
CA PRO A 45 0.04 29.04 14.31
C PRO A 45 -0.61 27.73 14.75
N LEU A 46 -1.19 26.97 13.81
CA LEU A 46 -1.79 25.67 14.07
C LEU A 46 -0.74 24.64 14.52
N GLU A 47 0.39 24.57 13.84
CA GLU A 47 1.54 23.74 14.19
C GLU A 47 2.00 24.00 15.63
N ARG A 48 2.23 25.27 15.99
CA ARG A 48 2.63 25.66 17.35
C ARG A 48 1.58 25.35 18.40
N GLY A 49 0.29 25.53 18.06
CA GLY A 49 -0.84 25.16 18.93
C GLY A 49 -0.85 23.67 19.19
N THR A 50 -0.66 22.85 18.16
CA THR A 50 -0.60 21.40 18.27
C THR A 50 0.56 20.95 19.17
N TYR A 51 1.77 21.48 18.98
CA TYR A 51 2.91 21.15 19.87
C TYR A 51 2.63 21.50 21.32
N ARG A 52 1.98 22.65 21.58
CA ARG A 52 1.61 23.06 22.95
C ARG A 52 0.62 22.09 23.57
N VAL A 53 -0.40 21.69 22.84
CA VAL A 53 -1.42 20.72 23.31
C VAL A 53 -0.80 19.35 23.57
N MET A 54 0.11 18.91 22.71
CA MET A 54 0.79 17.63 22.83
C MET A 54 1.95 17.62 23.84
N GLY A 55 2.34 18.79 24.37
CA GLY A 55 3.50 18.92 25.27
C GLY A 55 4.84 18.62 24.57
N VAL A 56 4.93 18.83 23.26
CA VAL A 56 6.13 18.54 22.45
C VAL A 56 7.02 19.76 22.37
N ASP A 57 8.30 19.61 22.70
CA ASP A 57 9.32 20.62 22.41
C ASP A 57 9.89 20.36 20.99
N PRO A 58 9.62 21.23 20.02
CA PRO A 58 10.08 21.04 18.64
C PRO A 58 11.60 21.14 18.48
N ASN A 59 12.32 21.72 19.45
CA ASN A 59 13.78 21.86 19.40
C ASN A 59 14.51 20.63 19.97
N LYS A 60 13.81 19.73 20.65
CA LYS A 60 14.39 18.53 21.23
C LYS A 60 14.38 17.38 20.24
N GLU A 61 15.54 17.07 19.66
CA GLU A 61 15.65 15.89 18.78
C GLU A 61 15.69 14.57 19.57
N HIS A 62 15.21 13.53 18.94
CA HIS A 62 15.19 12.15 19.44
C HIS A 62 16.37 11.34 18.90
N ASP A 63 16.92 10.46 19.73
CA ASP A 63 17.71 9.33 19.25
C ASP A 63 16.77 8.28 18.60
N TRP A 64 17.35 7.25 17.98
CA TRP A 64 16.55 6.25 17.27
C TRP A 64 15.58 5.47 18.19
N LYS A 65 15.92 5.27 19.47
CA LYS A 65 15.06 4.56 20.43
C LYS A 65 13.86 5.43 20.84
N GLN A 66 14.12 6.69 21.15
CA GLN A 66 13.07 7.67 21.49
C GLN A 66 12.14 7.88 20.30
N TYR A 67 12.68 7.96 19.08
CA TYR A 67 11.92 8.09 17.85
C TYR A 67 11.02 6.87 17.62
N THR A 68 11.57 5.66 17.79
CA THR A 68 10.82 4.39 17.68
C THR A 68 9.72 4.30 18.73
N PHE A 69 10.03 4.63 19.98
CA PHE A 69 9.04 4.59 21.06
C PHE A 69 7.89 5.57 20.83
N ALA A 70 8.19 6.81 20.41
CA ALA A 70 7.17 7.80 20.08
C ALA A 70 6.25 7.32 18.95
N MET A 71 6.81 6.73 17.90
CA MET A 71 6.08 6.16 16.77
C MET A 71 5.19 4.99 17.21
N LEU A 72 5.70 4.05 18.00
CA LEU A 72 4.93 2.89 18.48
C LEU A 72 3.79 3.32 19.41
N LEU A 73 4.06 4.25 20.33
CA LEU A 73 3.05 4.79 21.25
C LEU A 73 1.92 5.50 20.46
N PHE A 74 2.29 6.35 19.51
CA PHE A 74 1.32 7.03 18.64
C PHE A 74 0.44 6.03 17.88
N SER A 75 1.06 5.01 17.29
CA SER A 75 0.35 3.99 16.53
C SER A 75 -0.58 3.15 17.41
N LEU A 76 -0.15 2.78 18.61
CA LEU A 76 -0.98 2.04 19.57
C LEU A 76 -2.22 2.85 19.99
N VAL A 77 -2.01 4.12 20.35
CA VAL A 77 -3.13 5.01 20.72
C VAL A 77 -4.10 5.19 19.56
N GLY A 78 -3.58 5.38 18.34
CA GLY A 78 -4.40 5.48 17.13
C GLY A 78 -5.19 4.21 16.84
N CYS A 79 -4.58 3.03 17.00
CA CYS A 79 -5.27 1.75 16.82
C CYS A 79 -6.45 1.59 17.80
N VAL A 80 -6.20 1.87 19.07
CA VAL A 80 -7.26 1.82 20.11
C VAL A 80 -8.37 2.85 19.80
N PHE A 81 -8.00 4.06 19.39
CA PHE A 81 -8.95 5.12 19.02
C PHE A 81 -9.89 4.67 17.89
N THR A 82 -9.34 4.12 16.81
CA THR A 82 -10.15 3.61 15.69
C THR A 82 -11.01 2.43 16.09
N TYR A 83 -10.47 1.49 16.87
CA TYR A 83 -11.23 0.37 17.40
C TYR A 83 -12.45 0.85 18.18
N VAL A 84 -12.28 1.81 19.10
CA VAL A 84 -13.37 2.37 19.92
C VAL A 84 -14.42 3.05 19.05
N ILE A 85 -14.03 3.84 18.03
CA ILE A 85 -14.98 4.47 17.10
C ILE A 85 -15.83 3.41 16.40
N LEU A 86 -15.22 2.35 15.87
CA LEU A 86 -15.93 1.29 15.16
C LEU A 86 -16.90 0.54 16.08
N ARG A 87 -16.52 0.32 17.33
CA ARG A 87 -17.36 -0.35 18.34
C ARG A 87 -18.51 0.51 18.85
N LEU A 88 -18.38 1.82 18.78
CA LEU A 88 -19.37 2.77 19.29
C LEU A 88 -20.13 3.52 18.18
N GLN A 89 -19.95 3.15 16.90
CA GLN A 89 -20.48 3.93 15.78
C GLN A 89 -22.00 4.12 15.81
N ASN A 90 -22.75 3.19 16.41
CA ASN A 90 -24.20 3.30 16.55
C ASN A 90 -24.66 4.44 17.49
N PHE A 91 -23.77 4.91 18.39
CA PHE A 91 -24.00 6.05 19.29
C PHE A 91 -23.42 7.36 18.77
N LEU A 92 -22.57 7.30 17.72
CA LEU A 92 -21.87 8.45 17.19
C LEU A 92 -22.72 9.19 16.15
N PRO A 93 -22.49 10.50 15.95
CA PRO A 93 -23.21 11.29 14.95
C PRO A 93 -22.86 10.87 13.51
N LEU A 94 -23.51 11.47 12.52
CA LEU A 94 -23.28 11.21 11.09
C LEU A 94 -23.45 9.73 10.69
N ASN A 95 -24.51 9.09 11.23
CA ASN A 95 -24.91 7.72 10.90
C ASN A 95 -26.35 7.70 10.33
N PRO A 96 -26.58 8.31 9.15
CA PRO A 96 -27.94 8.40 8.60
C PRO A 96 -28.53 7.05 8.21
N GLN A 97 -27.69 6.04 7.92
CA GLN A 97 -28.09 4.66 7.61
C GLN A 97 -28.37 3.82 8.86
N LYS A 98 -28.11 4.36 10.06
CA LYS A 98 -28.29 3.68 11.36
C LYS A 98 -27.52 2.35 11.47
N PHE A 99 -26.30 2.30 10.93
CA PHE A 99 -25.44 1.13 11.07
C PHE A 99 -25.16 0.81 12.53
N GLY A 100 -25.19 -0.49 12.88
CA GLY A 100 -24.87 -1.01 14.21
C GLY A 100 -23.37 -0.95 14.52
N ALA A 101 -22.99 -1.39 15.73
CA ALA A 101 -21.59 -1.55 16.09
C ALA A 101 -20.90 -2.59 15.19
N VAL A 102 -19.69 -2.31 14.74
CA VAL A 102 -18.87 -3.27 13.97
C VAL A 102 -18.47 -4.43 14.88
N ASN A 103 -18.51 -5.67 14.40
CA ASN A 103 -18.13 -6.86 15.19
C ASN A 103 -16.71 -6.72 15.78
N PRO A 104 -16.42 -7.27 16.96
CA PRO A 104 -15.13 -7.07 17.64
C PRO A 104 -13.91 -7.48 16.82
N ASP A 105 -13.97 -8.63 16.17
CA ASP A 105 -12.90 -9.19 15.34
C ASP A 105 -12.67 -8.35 14.08
N LEU A 106 -13.74 -7.93 13.40
CA LEU A 106 -13.67 -7.04 12.25
C LEU A 106 -13.19 -5.64 12.65
N ALA A 107 -13.62 -5.10 13.80
CA ALA A 107 -13.15 -3.83 14.31
C ALA A 107 -11.65 -3.86 14.65
N PHE A 108 -11.15 -4.98 15.21
CA PHE A 108 -9.72 -5.20 15.44
C PHE A 108 -8.94 -5.23 14.12
N ASN A 109 -9.40 -6.03 13.15
CA ASN A 109 -8.78 -6.11 11.82
C ASN A 109 -8.70 -4.73 11.17
N THR A 110 -9.81 -3.99 11.15
CA THR A 110 -9.90 -2.66 10.55
C THR A 110 -9.00 -1.65 11.27
N ALA A 111 -8.98 -1.64 12.59
CA ALA A 111 -8.12 -0.75 13.38
C ALA A 111 -6.62 -1.04 13.14
N ALA A 112 -6.21 -2.30 13.14
CA ALA A 112 -4.85 -2.71 12.80
C ALA A 112 -4.49 -2.29 11.36
N SER A 113 -5.38 -2.56 10.42
CA SER A 113 -5.23 -2.27 9.01
C SER A 113 -4.98 -0.78 8.73
N PHE A 114 -5.79 0.11 9.27
CA PHE A 114 -5.65 1.56 9.04
C PHE A 114 -4.47 2.16 9.80
N THR A 115 -4.17 1.65 10.98
CA THR A 115 -2.99 2.08 11.76
C THR A 115 -1.68 1.75 11.05
N THR A 116 -1.62 0.62 10.38
CA THR A 116 -0.43 0.15 9.65
C THR A 116 -0.32 0.71 8.23
N ASN A 117 -1.25 1.54 7.79
CA ASN A 117 -1.37 2.07 6.43
C ASN A 117 -1.76 0.99 5.39
N THR A 118 -2.22 -0.16 5.82
CA THR A 118 -2.59 -1.28 4.93
C THR A 118 -3.90 -1.00 4.21
N ASN A 119 -4.92 -0.58 4.95
CA ASN A 119 -6.30 -0.39 4.48
C ASN A 119 -6.96 -1.65 3.89
N TRP A 120 -6.52 -2.83 4.30
CA TRP A 120 -7.24 -4.07 4.04
C TRP A 120 -8.65 -4.02 4.66
N GLN A 121 -9.67 -4.40 3.90
CA GLN A 121 -11.08 -4.29 4.30
C GLN A 121 -11.80 -5.62 4.09
N ASN A 122 -12.15 -6.31 5.18
CA ASN A 122 -13.01 -7.51 5.15
C ASN A 122 -14.51 -7.14 5.20
N TYR A 123 -14.88 -5.94 4.73
CA TYR A 123 -16.24 -5.40 4.76
C TYR A 123 -16.49 -4.50 3.55
N ALA A 124 -17.74 -4.32 3.20
CA ALA A 124 -18.16 -3.28 2.27
C ALA A 124 -18.46 -1.99 3.06
N GLY A 125 -17.73 -0.91 2.76
CA GLY A 125 -17.81 0.34 3.50
C GLY A 125 -19.22 0.95 3.48
N GLU A 126 -19.88 0.88 2.33
CA GLU A 126 -21.23 1.40 2.09
C GLU A 126 -22.35 0.66 2.83
N SER A 127 -22.11 -0.57 3.30
CA SER A 127 -23.10 -1.34 4.06
C SER A 127 -22.72 -1.55 5.54
N THR A 128 -21.53 -1.09 5.96
CA THR A 128 -20.99 -1.39 7.29
C THR A 128 -20.65 -0.15 8.11
N LEU A 129 -20.16 0.94 7.48
CA LEU A 129 -19.56 2.06 8.18
C LEU A 129 -20.35 3.36 8.06
N SER A 130 -20.58 4.01 9.21
CA SER A 130 -21.12 5.36 9.26
C SER A 130 -20.16 6.39 8.67
N TYR A 131 -20.68 7.57 8.28
CA TYR A 131 -19.83 8.67 7.81
C TYR A 131 -18.83 9.14 8.87
N PHE A 132 -19.24 9.10 10.16
CA PHE A 132 -18.33 9.40 11.25
C PHE A 132 -17.15 8.41 11.29
N SER A 133 -17.43 7.11 11.21
CA SER A 133 -16.39 6.07 11.18
C SER A 133 -15.48 6.25 9.95
N GLN A 134 -16.03 6.51 8.77
CA GLN A 134 -15.27 6.75 7.54
C GLN A 134 -14.36 7.99 7.65
N MET A 135 -14.83 9.10 8.25
CA MET A 135 -14.07 10.35 8.32
C MET A 135 -13.12 10.41 9.51
N VAL A 136 -13.64 10.22 10.74
CA VAL A 136 -12.88 10.42 11.98
C VAL A 136 -12.05 9.17 12.33
N GLY A 137 -12.56 7.99 12.03
CA GLY A 137 -11.81 6.75 12.17
C GLY A 137 -10.81 6.55 11.03
N LEU A 138 -11.30 6.35 9.82
CA LEU A 138 -10.49 5.88 8.71
C LEU A 138 -9.72 6.99 7.99
N THR A 139 -10.39 8.06 7.54
CA THR A 139 -9.72 9.16 6.81
C THR A 139 -8.66 9.85 7.67
N PHE A 140 -8.93 10.05 8.96
CA PHE A 140 -7.92 10.57 9.90
C PHE A 140 -6.67 9.68 9.92
N HIS A 141 -6.87 8.34 10.03
CA HIS A 141 -5.75 7.40 9.98
C HIS A 141 -4.98 7.44 8.66
N ASN A 142 -5.66 7.62 7.54
CA ASN A 142 -5.00 7.76 6.24
C ASN A 142 -3.99 8.92 6.23
N PHE A 143 -4.31 10.05 6.86
CA PHE A 143 -3.35 11.15 7.00
C PHE A 143 -2.17 10.80 7.90
N VAL A 144 -2.44 10.31 9.11
CA VAL A 144 -1.38 10.15 10.12
C VAL A 144 -0.52 8.91 9.90
N SER A 145 -1.06 7.83 9.33
CA SER A 145 -0.28 6.64 8.99
C SER A 145 0.66 6.90 7.80
N ALA A 146 0.20 7.66 6.80
CA ALA A 146 1.03 8.14 5.71
C ALA A 146 2.14 9.08 6.21
N ALA A 147 1.79 10.05 7.07
CA ALA A 147 2.77 10.95 7.67
C ALA A 147 3.83 10.20 8.49
N THR A 148 3.44 9.13 9.21
CA THR A 148 4.38 8.25 9.92
C THR A 148 5.39 7.60 8.98
N GLY A 149 4.97 7.10 7.81
CA GLY A 149 5.86 6.53 6.82
C GLY A 149 6.91 7.52 6.30
N VAL A 150 6.47 8.74 5.96
CA VAL A 150 7.39 9.82 5.52
C VAL A 150 8.36 10.22 6.65
N ALA A 151 7.87 10.29 7.89
CA ALA A 151 8.70 10.63 9.05
C ALA A 151 9.83 9.61 9.25
N ILE A 152 9.55 8.31 9.12
CA ILE A 152 10.56 7.24 9.21
C ILE A 152 11.59 7.37 8.08
N ALA A 153 11.13 7.58 6.84
CA ALA A 153 12.02 7.79 5.69
C ALA A 153 12.93 9.01 5.91
N ALA A 154 12.37 10.12 6.42
CA ALA A 154 13.15 11.31 6.76
C ALA A 154 14.19 11.04 7.85
N GLY A 155 13.83 10.29 8.90
CA GLY A 155 14.75 9.87 9.95
C GLY A 155 15.93 9.06 9.41
N LEU A 156 15.67 8.08 8.54
CA LEU A 156 16.72 7.28 7.90
C LEU A 156 17.60 8.12 6.95
N VAL A 157 17.00 8.97 6.10
CA VAL A 157 17.75 9.84 5.20
C VAL A 157 18.62 10.83 5.97
N ARG A 158 18.12 11.42 7.07
CA ARG A 158 18.93 12.26 7.97
C ARG A 158 20.07 11.47 8.60
N ALA A 159 19.82 10.22 9.01
CA ALA A 159 20.84 9.36 9.57
C ALA A 159 21.95 9.03 8.57
N ILE A 160 21.63 8.89 7.29
CA ILE A 160 22.60 8.70 6.21
C ILE A 160 23.37 10.00 5.95
N ALA A 161 22.69 11.13 5.92
CA ALA A 161 23.30 12.44 5.60
C ALA A 161 24.16 13.01 6.73
N ARG A 162 23.77 12.81 8.00
CA ARG A 162 24.51 13.28 9.18
C ARG A 162 25.66 12.33 9.52
N HIS A 163 26.70 12.81 10.19
CA HIS A 163 27.83 12.03 10.68
C HIS A 163 28.19 12.45 12.09
N SER A 164 28.76 11.52 12.87
CA SER A 164 29.18 11.74 14.25
C SER A 164 28.10 12.39 15.14
N ALA A 165 26.82 12.12 14.83
CA ALA A 165 25.67 12.62 15.56
C ALA A 165 25.00 11.49 16.36
N LYS A 166 24.05 11.83 17.23
CA LYS A 166 23.31 10.86 18.05
C LYS A 166 21.83 10.82 17.74
N THR A 167 21.30 11.84 17.09
CA THR A 167 19.87 12.07 16.88
C THR A 167 19.49 11.99 15.41
N ILE A 168 18.26 11.59 15.11
CA ILE A 168 17.72 11.42 13.76
C ILE A 168 16.57 12.38 13.44
N GLY A 169 16.21 13.26 14.38
CA GLY A 169 15.11 14.23 14.28
C GLY A 169 14.10 14.08 15.42
N ASN A 170 12.93 14.68 15.28
CA ASN A 170 11.83 14.56 16.23
C ASN A 170 10.60 13.98 15.52
N PHE A 171 10.15 12.80 15.95
CA PHE A 171 9.02 12.10 15.34
C PHE A 171 7.73 12.94 15.29
N TRP A 172 7.42 13.63 16.40
CA TRP A 172 6.20 14.45 16.50
C TRP A 172 6.22 15.64 15.55
N VAL A 173 7.38 16.27 15.42
CA VAL A 173 7.59 17.39 14.48
C VAL A 173 7.43 16.90 13.05
N ASP A 174 8.06 15.79 12.71
CA ASP A 174 7.94 15.21 11.37
C ASP A 174 6.49 14.83 11.05
N LEU A 175 5.79 14.17 11.98
CA LEU A 175 4.38 13.77 11.83
C LEU A 175 3.47 14.98 11.57
N VAL A 176 3.57 16.01 12.40
CA VAL A 176 2.73 17.22 12.30
C VAL A 176 3.03 17.98 11.01
N ARG A 177 4.31 18.19 10.69
CA ARG A 177 4.69 18.92 9.48
C ARG A 177 4.30 18.21 8.20
N VAL A 178 4.50 16.89 8.12
CA VAL A 178 4.06 16.10 6.96
C VAL A 178 2.54 16.15 6.82
N THR A 179 1.81 16.03 7.93
CA THR A 179 0.34 16.09 7.89
C THR A 179 -0.15 17.45 7.41
N TYR A 180 0.34 18.54 8.01
CA TYR A 180 -0.20 19.89 7.77
C TYR A 180 0.33 20.54 6.49
N TYR A 181 1.62 20.40 6.19
CA TYR A 181 2.23 21.13 5.08
C TYR A 181 2.29 20.32 3.79
N LEU A 182 2.39 18.97 3.88
CA LEU A 182 2.45 18.12 2.68
C LEU A 182 1.08 17.57 2.32
N LEU A 183 0.51 16.74 3.22
CA LEU A 183 -0.67 15.94 2.87
C LEU A 183 -1.94 16.79 2.77
N LEU A 184 -2.23 17.59 3.78
CA LEU A 184 -3.49 18.33 3.86
C LEU A 184 -3.69 19.32 2.69
N PRO A 185 -2.73 20.19 2.32
CA PRO A 185 -2.93 21.13 1.22
C PRO A 185 -3.10 20.44 -0.13
N ILE A 186 -2.29 19.41 -0.41
CA ILE A 186 -2.38 18.67 -1.67
C ILE A 186 -3.70 17.91 -1.75
N CYS A 187 -4.13 17.26 -0.65
CA CYS A 187 -5.42 16.55 -0.61
C CYS A 187 -6.61 17.48 -0.77
N LEU A 188 -6.55 18.71 -0.24
CA LEU A 188 -7.63 19.67 -0.43
C LEU A 188 -7.83 20.00 -1.92
N VAL A 189 -6.75 20.32 -2.62
CA VAL A 189 -6.79 20.58 -4.07
C VAL A 189 -7.22 19.34 -4.83
N PHE A 190 -6.70 18.18 -4.45
CA PHE A 190 -7.04 16.91 -5.09
C PHE A 190 -8.52 16.53 -4.88
N ALA A 191 -9.07 16.72 -3.67
CA ALA A 191 -10.49 16.48 -3.41
C ALA A 191 -11.40 17.37 -4.26
N VAL A 192 -11.06 18.66 -4.40
CA VAL A 192 -11.81 19.60 -5.29
C VAL A 192 -11.73 19.11 -6.74
N PHE A 193 -10.57 18.69 -7.21
CA PHE A 193 -10.43 18.09 -8.54
C PHE A 193 -11.32 16.84 -8.70
N LEU A 194 -11.31 15.92 -7.74
CA LEU A 194 -12.13 14.70 -7.79
C LEU A 194 -13.64 15.02 -7.84
N VAL A 195 -14.09 16.01 -7.06
CA VAL A 195 -15.46 16.50 -7.12
C VAL A 195 -15.78 17.05 -8.52
N SER A 196 -14.87 17.81 -9.14
CA SER A 196 -15.05 18.32 -10.51
C SER A 196 -15.15 17.22 -11.56
N GLN A 197 -14.63 16.03 -11.27
CA GLN A 197 -14.74 14.84 -12.13
C GLN A 197 -16.05 14.06 -11.90
N GLY A 198 -16.88 14.47 -10.94
CA GLY A 198 -18.17 13.83 -10.63
C GLY A 198 -18.17 12.95 -9.38
N MET A 199 -17.08 12.94 -8.60
CA MET A 199 -17.03 12.17 -7.35
C MET A 199 -17.90 12.82 -6.27
N ILE A 200 -18.62 11.98 -5.52
CA ILE A 200 -19.57 12.43 -4.49
C ILE A 200 -18.81 13.01 -3.28
N GLN A 201 -19.30 14.16 -2.77
CA GLN A 201 -18.83 14.76 -1.52
C GLN A 201 -19.99 15.44 -0.80
N ASN A 202 -20.66 14.74 0.09
CA ASN A 202 -21.76 15.28 0.89
C ASN A 202 -21.97 14.46 2.18
N PHE A 203 -23.02 14.81 2.95
CA PHE A 203 -23.44 14.07 4.16
C PHE A 203 -24.93 13.67 4.08
N LYS A 204 -25.50 13.60 2.88
CA LYS A 204 -26.88 13.18 2.67
C LYS A 204 -27.04 11.68 2.95
N PRO A 205 -28.23 11.23 3.40
CA PRO A 205 -28.56 9.81 3.40
C PRO A 205 -28.45 9.21 2.00
N TYR A 206 -28.32 7.88 1.91
CA TYR A 206 -28.34 7.19 0.61
C TYR A 206 -29.65 7.47 -0.13
N THR A 207 -29.55 7.64 -1.44
CA THR A 207 -30.71 7.88 -2.29
C THR A 207 -31.27 6.55 -2.75
N LYS A 208 -32.54 6.30 -2.48
CA LYS A 208 -33.25 5.15 -3.03
C LYS A 208 -33.67 5.46 -4.46
N ALA A 209 -33.33 4.59 -5.38
CA ALA A 209 -33.77 4.66 -6.77
C ALA A 209 -34.61 3.43 -7.10
N THR A 210 -35.76 3.63 -7.73
CA THR A 210 -36.59 2.54 -8.24
C THR A 210 -35.96 1.96 -9.49
N LEU A 211 -35.82 0.65 -9.55
CA LEU A 211 -35.34 -0.04 -10.73
C LEU A 211 -36.38 -0.02 -11.85
N VAL A 212 -35.95 0.21 -13.06
CA VAL A 212 -36.82 0.13 -14.24
C VAL A 212 -37.37 -1.29 -14.41
N GLU A 213 -36.50 -2.29 -14.20
CA GLU A 213 -36.85 -3.71 -14.16
C GLU A 213 -36.46 -4.28 -12.80
N PRO A 214 -37.46 -4.74 -11.99
CA PRO A 214 -37.15 -5.42 -10.74
C PRO A 214 -36.30 -6.68 -10.97
N MET A 215 -35.26 -6.86 -10.16
CA MET A 215 -34.34 -8.00 -10.27
C MET A 215 -34.72 -9.07 -9.25
N LYS A 216 -34.69 -10.32 -9.67
CA LYS A 216 -34.74 -11.47 -8.77
C LYS A 216 -33.33 -11.81 -8.35
N VAL A 217 -33.06 -11.74 -7.04
CA VAL A 217 -31.78 -12.08 -6.44
C VAL A 217 -31.95 -13.27 -5.49
N GLN A 218 -30.98 -14.17 -5.52
CA GLN A 218 -30.92 -15.25 -4.55
C GLN A 218 -30.27 -14.73 -3.28
N VAL A 219 -30.98 -14.79 -2.16
CA VAL A 219 -30.50 -14.36 -0.84
C VAL A 219 -30.53 -15.53 0.12
N GLU A 220 -29.58 -15.53 1.06
CA GLU A 220 -29.60 -16.49 2.15
C GLU A 220 -30.84 -16.32 3.01
N LYS A 221 -31.58 -17.39 3.23
CA LYS A 221 -32.75 -17.38 4.10
C LYS A 221 -32.31 -17.18 5.54
N LYS A 222 -32.83 -16.13 6.20
CA LYS A 222 -32.52 -15.79 7.59
C LYS A 222 -33.73 -15.98 8.47
N ASN A 223 -33.50 -16.39 9.72
CA ASN A 223 -34.54 -16.42 10.75
C ASN A 223 -34.84 -15.01 11.28
N ASP A 224 -35.85 -14.87 12.13
CA ASP A 224 -36.25 -13.59 12.74
C ASP A 224 -35.14 -12.93 13.60
N LYS A 225 -34.08 -13.66 13.92
CA LYS A 225 -32.89 -13.18 14.63
C LYS A 225 -31.77 -12.78 13.68
N GLY A 226 -31.97 -12.89 12.35
CA GLY A 226 -30.97 -12.56 11.33
C GLY A 226 -29.92 -13.65 11.10
N GLU A 227 -30.07 -14.85 11.67
CA GLU A 227 -29.17 -15.98 11.50
C GLU A 227 -29.53 -16.78 10.25
N THR A 228 -28.54 -17.20 9.46
CA THR A 228 -28.72 -18.00 8.25
C THR A 228 -29.30 -19.38 8.57
N ILE A 229 -30.39 -19.74 7.93
CA ILE A 229 -31.03 -21.06 8.09
C ILE A 229 -30.32 -22.07 7.20
N LYS A 230 -29.90 -23.19 7.81
CA LYS A 230 -29.31 -24.33 7.08
C LYS A 230 -30.34 -25.42 6.89
N GLY A 231 -30.31 -26.05 5.71
CA GLY A 231 -31.12 -27.24 5.42
C GLY A 231 -30.65 -28.48 6.17
N ALA A 232 -31.38 -29.57 6.07
CA ALA A 232 -31.05 -30.86 6.68
C ALA A 232 -29.72 -31.45 6.15
N ASP A 233 -29.26 -30.99 4.98
CA ASP A 233 -27.99 -31.34 4.35
C ASP A 233 -26.82 -30.44 4.80
N GLY A 234 -27.05 -29.52 5.74
CA GLY A 234 -26.08 -28.54 6.24
C GLY A 234 -25.80 -27.36 5.31
N LYS A 235 -26.41 -27.33 4.12
CA LYS A 235 -26.26 -26.21 3.17
C LYS A 235 -27.18 -25.05 3.55
N THR A 236 -26.73 -23.84 3.25
CA THR A 236 -27.54 -22.63 3.41
C THR A 236 -28.76 -22.68 2.51
N LEU A 237 -29.94 -22.44 3.11
CA LEU A 237 -31.15 -22.30 2.32
C LEU A 237 -31.14 -20.95 1.60
N ILE A 238 -31.44 -20.99 0.31
CA ILE A 238 -31.52 -19.82 -0.55
C ILE A 238 -32.99 -19.55 -0.85
N GLU A 239 -33.40 -18.29 -0.80
CA GLU A 239 -34.71 -17.84 -1.26
C GLU A 239 -34.56 -16.78 -2.35
N GLU A 240 -35.50 -16.78 -3.28
CA GLU A 240 -35.55 -15.77 -4.35
C GLU A 240 -36.29 -14.53 -3.82
N GLN A 241 -35.60 -13.38 -3.81
CA GLN A 241 -36.19 -12.11 -3.39
C GLN A 241 -36.24 -11.17 -4.59
N THR A 242 -37.39 -10.54 -4.81
CA THR A 242 -37.55 -9.48 -5.83
C THR A 242 -37.07 -8.14 -5.25
N VAL A 243 -36.02 -7.58 -5.83
CA VAL A 243 -35.47 -6.27 -5.49
C VAL A 243 -35.98 -5.26 -6.51
N ALA A 244 -36.76 -4.31 -6.05
CA ALA A 244 -37.35 -3.22 -6.89
C ALA A 244 -36.65 -1.86 -6.66
N GLU A 245 -35.77 -1.75 -5.65
CA GLU A 245 -35.07 -0.51 -5.30
C GLU A 245 -33.58 -0.76 -5.21
N GLN A 246 -32.77 0.22 -5.61
CA GLN A 246 -31.33 0.26 -5.42
C GLN A 246 -30.94 1.44 -4.53
N ASN A 247 -30.04 1.22 -3.58
CA ASN A 247 -29.45 2.28 -2.78
C ASN A 247 -28.26 2.90 -3.50
N ILE A 248 -28.37 4.17 -3.86
CA ILE A 248 -27.27 4.96 -4.41
C ILE A 248 -26.49 5.54 -3.24
N VAL A 249 -25.25 5.11 -3.11
CA VAL A 249 -24.32 5.52 -2.04
C VAL A 249 -24.08 7.02 -2.11
N GLN A 250 -24.09 7.67 -0.95
CA GLN A 250 -23.76 9.07 -0.75
C GLN A 250 -22.64 9.18 0.28
N GLY A 251 -22.15 10.38 0.57
CA GLY A 251 -21.22 10.62 1.66
C GLY A 251 -19.96 11.39 1.25
N PRO A 252 -18.99 11.52 2.18
CA PRO A 252 -17.77 12.31 2.01
C PRO A 252 -16.67 11.52 1.28
N MET A 253 -16.96 11.03 0.08
CA MET A 253 -16.13 10.11 -0.68
C MET A 253 -14.86 10.78 -1.22
N ALA A 254 -14.97 11.94 -1.90
CA ALA A 254 -13.84 12.57 -2.58
C ALA A 254 -12.69 12.94 -1.64
N SER A 255 -12.99 13.41 -0.43
CA SER A 255 -11.97 13.74 0.56
C SER A 255 -11.21 12.51 1.06
N GLN A 256 -11.89 11.37 1.22
CA GLN A 256 -11.23 10.12 1.58
C GLN A 256 -10.38 9.59 0.43
N VAL A 257 -10.91 9.59 -0.81
CA VAL A 257 -10.17 9.13 -2.00
C VAL A 257 -8.92 9.96 -2.23
N ALA A 258 -8.96 11.28 -2.01
CA ALA A 258 -7.79 12.14 -2.17
C ALA A 258 -6.62 11.69 -1.29
N ILE A 259 -6.85 11.47 0.00
CA ILE A 259 -5.77 11.05 0.91
C ILE A 259 -5.40 9.57 0.73
N LYS A 260 -6.36 8.67 0.48
CA LYS A 260 -6.05 7.26 0.33
C LYS A 260 -5.15 6.98 -0.89
N MET A 261 -5.21 7.81 -1.93
CA MET A 261 -4.32 7.73 -3.10
C MET A 261 -2.98 8.41 -2.85
N LEU A 262 -2.99 9.69 -2.40
CA LEU A 262 -1.76 10.45 -2.15
C LEU A 262 -0.93 9.86 -1.01
N GLY A 263 -1.58 9.35 0.03
CA GLY A 263 -0.96 8.70 1.19
C GLY A 263 -0.62 7.22 0.96
N THR A 264 -0.83 6.69 -0.26
CA THR A 264 -0.67 5.27 -0.60
C THR A 264 -1.36 4.33 0.41
N ASN A 265 -2.50 4.75 0.92
CA ASN A 265 -3.30 3.96 1.85
C ASN A 265 -4.11 2.90 1.10
N GLY A 266 -4.75 3.31 0.01
CA GLY A 266 -5.67 2.48 -0.73
C GLY A 266 -6.97 2.19 0.01
N GLY A 267 -7.52 1.00 -0.19
CA GLY A 267 -8.87 0.67 0.23
C GLY A 267 -9.94 1.42 -0.56
N GLY A 268 -11.20 1.31 -0.17
CA GLY A 268 -12.32 2.00 -0.78
C GLY A 268 -13.26 2.62 0.24
N TYR A 269 -13.91 3.71 -0.16
CA TYR A 269 -15.12 4.19 0.50
C TYR A 269 -16.24 3.20 0.28
N VAL A 270 -16.33 2.67 -0.94
CA VAL A 270 -17.18 1.54 -1.35
C VAL A 270 -16.34 0.28 -1.55
N ASN A 271 -16.97 -0.89 -1.52
CA ASN A 271 -16.30 -2.19 -1.61
C ASN A 271 -15.43 -2.34 -2.88
N ALA A 272 -15.95 -1.93 -4.03
CA ALA A 272 -15.27 -2.09 -5.32
C ALA A 272 -14.11 -1.11 -5.54
N ASN A 273 -13.79 -0.25 -4.58
CA ASN A 273 -12.68 0.69 -4.66
C ASN A 273 -12.70 1.57 -5.92
N ALA A 274 -11.55 1.80 -6.56
CA ALA A 274 -11.41 2.60 -7.76
C ALA A 274 -11.95 1.91 -9.04
N SER A 275 -12.52 0.70 -8.96
CA SER A 275 -13.34 0.14 -10.03
C SER A 275 -14.75 0.71 -10.00
N HIS A 276 -15.25 1.18 -8.84
CA HIS A 276 -16.57 1.78 -8.73
C HIS A 276 -16.64 3.14 -9.44
N PRO A 277 -17.67 3.41 -10.26
CA PRO A 277 -17.81 4.69 -10.99
C PRO A 277 -17.77 5.93 -10.10
N PHE A 278 -18.26 5.84 -8.86
CA PHE A 278 -18.25 6.97 -7.93
C PHE A 278 -16.89 7.26 -7.30
N GLU A 279 -16.00 6.28 -7.24
CA GLU A 279 -14.62 6.49 -6.73
C GLU A 279 -13.61 6.77 -7.84
N ASN A 280 -13.95 6.50 -9.09
CA ASN A 280 -13.07 6.74 -10.22
C ASN A 280 -13.89 6.99 -11.49
N PRO A 281 -14.55 8.17 -11.60
CA PRO A 281 -15.58 8.39 -12.61
C PRO A 281 -15.06 8.55 -14.04
N THR A 282 -13.83 9.03 -14.23
CA THR A 282 -13.31 9.39 -15.56
C THR A 282 -11.92 8.82 -15.82
N PRO A 283 -11.49 8.68 -17.11
CA PRO A 283 -10.10 8.32 -17.43
C PRO A 283 -9.07 9.30 -16.85
N LEU A 284 -9.43 10.60 -16.73
CA LEU A 284 -8.56 11.60 -16.14
C LEU A 284 -8.43 11.40 -14.62
N SER A 285 -9.54 11.09 -13.92
CA SER A 285 -9.45 10.73 -12.50
C SER A 285 -8.59 9.49 -12.28
N ASN A 286 -8.68 8.48 -13.14
CA ASN A 286 -7.85 7.28 -13.08
C ASN A 286 -6.35 7.59 -13.22
N LEU A 287 -5.99 8.41 -14.22
CA LEU A 287 -4.59 8.84 -14.42
C LEU A 287 -4.05 9.63 -13.22
N VAL A 288 -4.83 10.60 -12.70
CA VAL A 288 -4.39 11.44 -11.58
C VAL A 288 -4.30 10.63 -10.28
N GLN A 289 -5.18 9.66 -10.06
CA GLN A 289 -5.08 8.73 -8.93
C GLN A 289 -3.78 7.94 -8.99
N MET A 290 -3.44 7.32 -10.12
CA MET A 290 -2.18 6.58 -10.29
C MET A 290 -0.95 7.46 -10.10
N LEU A 291 -0.94 8.68 -10.66
CA LEU A 291 0.15 9.64 -10.47
C LEU A 291 0.30 10.06 -9.01
N SER A 292 -0.81 10.26 -8.29
CA SER A 292 -0.78 10.66 -6.88
C SER A 292 -0.19 9.56 -5.99
N ILE A 293 -0.44 8.28 -6.31
CA ILE A 293 0.17 7.13 -5.62
C ILE A 293 1.70 7.20 -5.67
N PHE A 294 2.29 7.49 -6.83
CA PHE A 294 3.75 7.53 -7.00
C PHE A 294 4.39 8.88 -6.64
N ALA A 295 3.62 9.96 -6.54
CA ALA A 295 4.15 11.34 -6.48
C ALA A 295 5.12 11.56 -5.32
N ILE A 296 4.74 11.23 -4.10
CA ILE A 296 5.59 11.44 -2.91
C ILE A 296 6.75 10.45 -2.92
N GLY A 297 6.51 9.17 -3.24
CA GLY A 297 7.56 8.14 -3.31
C GLY A 297 8.66 8.51 -4.30
N SER A 298 8.27 8.98 -5.49
CA SER A 298 9.19 9.48 -6.51
C SER A 298 9.96 10.72 -6.02
N GLY A 299 9.27 11.69 -5.41
CA GLY A 299 9.89 12.87 -4.81
C GLY A 299 10.91 12.56 -3.71
N LEU A 300 10.67 11.49 -2.93
CA LEU A 300 11.58 11.06 -1.87
C LEU A 300 12.95 10.59 -2.40
N THR A 301 13.04 10.07 -3.62
CA THR A 301 14.34 9.72 -4.25
C THR A 301 15.15 10.99 -4.56
N TYR A 302 14.49 12.05 -5.04
CA TYR A 302 15.14 13.34 -5.25
C TYR A 302 15.54 14.00 -3.93
N TYR A 303 14.67 13.93 -2.91
CA TYR A 303 14.96 14.36 -1.54
C TYR A 303 16.20 13.66 -0.97
N LEU A 304 16.31 12.33 -1.12
CA LEU A 304 17.50 11.56 -0.74
C LEU A 304 18.76 12.16 -1.37
N GLY A 305 18.78 12.31 -2.70
CA GLY A 305 19.95 12.84 -3.43
C GLY A 305 20.37 14.23 -2.94
N ARG A 306 19.40 15.09 -2.62
CA ARG A 306 19.63 16.43 -2.09
C ARG A 306 20.24 16.39 -0.68
N MET A 307 19.68 15.57 0.21
CA MET A 307 20.13 15.47 1.61
C MET A 307 21.54 14.90 1.73
N VAL A 308 21.86 13.88 0.94
CA VAL A 308 23.21 13.27 0.94
C VAL A 308 24.21 14.02 0.03
N LYS A 309 23.80 15.14 -0.58
CA LYS A 309 24.60 15.94 -1.50
C LYS A 309 25.16 15.16 -2.71
N ASN A 310 24.43 14.12 -3.12
CA ASN A 310 24.74 13.30 -4.28
C ASN A 310 23.48 13.04 -5.10
N GLN A 311 23.15 14.00 -5.96
CA GLN A 311 21.92 13.91 -6.75
C GLN A 311 21.97 12.79 -7.79
N LYS A 312 23.17 12.39 -8.26
CA LYS A 312 23.33 11.23 -9.16
C LYS A 312 22.87 9.94 -8.50
N HIS A 313 23.14 9.77 -7.18
CA HIS A 313 22.65 8.63 -6.42
C HIS A 313 21.11 8.60 -6.35
N GLY A 314 20.48 9.73 -6.01
CA GLY A 314 19.02 9.81 -5.97
C GLY A 314 18.37 9.45 -7.31
N TRP A 315 18.91 9.95 -8.42
CA TRP A 315 18.42 9.59 -9.76
C TRP A 315 18.71 8.13 -10.14
N THR A 316 19.84 7.55 -9.71
CA THR A 316 20.11 6.12 -9.97
C THR A 316 19.10 5.23 -9.27
N VAL A 317 18.73 5.55 -8.02
CA VAL A 317 17.67 4.85 -7.28
C VAL A 317 16.33 5.01 -8.01
N TRP A 318 15.98 6.22 -8.46
CA TRP A 318 14.76 6.49 -9.22
C TRP A 318 14.69 5.65 -10.50
N VAL A 319 15.78 5.62 -11.30
CA VAL A 319 15.83 4.83 -12.54
C VAL A 319 15.72 3.34 -12.27
N ALA A 320 16.32 2.84 -11.18
CA ALA A 320 16.17 1.44 -10.78
C ALA A 320 14.69 1.09 -10.46
N MET A 321 14.00 1.96 -9.74
CA MET A 321 12.56 1.80 -9.45
C MET A 321 11.73 1.81 -10.74
N VAL A 322 11.95 2.79 -11.65
CA VAL A 322 11.23 2.84 -12.93
C VAL A 322 11.48 1.60 -13.79
N THR A 323 12.69 1.07 -13.79
CA THR A 323 13.01 -0.12 -14.58
C THR A 323 12.26 -1.35 -14.08
N LEU A 324 12.19 -1.55 -12.76
CA LEU A 324 11.40 -2.63 -12.14
C LEU A 324 9.90 -2.43 -12.42
N PHE A 325 9.38 -1.22 -12.25
CA PHE A 325 8.00 -0.87 -12.59
C PHE A 325 7.66 -1.20 -14.04
N LEU A 326 8.50 -0.79 -14.99
CA LEU A 326 8.28 -1.09 -16.41
C LEU A 326 8.27 -2.59 -16.68
N GLY A 327 9.15 -3.35 -16.05
CA GLY A 327 9.13 -4.81 -16.13
C GLY A 327 7.79 -5.38 -15.70
N GLY A 328 7.25 -4.94 -14.57
CA GLY A 328 5.95 -5.34 -14.06
C GLY A 328 4.80 -4.97 -15.00
N VAL A 329 4.70 -3.69 -15.40
CA VAL A 329 3.64 -3.23 -16.32
C VAL A 329 3.65 -4.00 -17.63
N LEU A 330 4.82 -4.18 -18.25
CA LEU A 330 4.91 -4.83 -19.54
C LEU A 330 4.53 -6.32 -19.45
N LEU A 331 4.94 -7.01 -18.38
CA LEU A 331 4.59 -8.41 -18.16
C LEU A 331 3.08 -8.56 -17.89
N CYS A 332 2.52 -7.76 -16.99
CA CYS A 332 1.10 -7.81 -16.67
C CYS A 332 0.24 -7.49 -17.90
N TRP A 333 0.55 -6.40 -18.60
CA TRP A 333 -0.18 -6.00 -19.80
C TRP A 333 -0.07 -7.03 -20.93
N TRP A 334 1.09 -7.63 -21.12
CA TRP A 334 1.27 -8.70 -22.11
C TRP A 334 0.43 -9.93 -21.74
N ALA A 335 0.49 -10.38 -20.48
CA ALA A 335 -0.26 -11.54 -20.02
C ALA A 335 -1.78 -11.35 -20.19
N GLU A 336 -2.31 -10.20 -19.76
CA GLU A 336 -3.74 -9.90 -19.87
C GLU A 336 -4.20 -9.68 -21.33
N SER A 337 -3.34 -9.09 -22.17
CA SER A 337 -3.63 -8.93 -23.61
C SER A 337 -3.60 -10.24 -24.38
N SER A 338 -2.87 -11.23 -23.90
CA SER A 338 -2.81 -12.58 -24.52
C SER A 338 -4.08 -13.39 -24.30
N GLY A 339 -4.92 -12.96 -23.34
CA GLY A 339 -6.18 -13.61 -23.01
C GLY A 339 -6.03 -14.85 -22.12
N ASN A 340 -7.18 -15.36 -21.69
CA ASN A 340 -7.25 -16.58 -20.88
C ASN A 340 -7.43 -17.80 -21.82
N PRO A 341 -6.54 -18.81 -21.76
CA PRO A 341 -6.67 -20.01 -22.60
C PRO A 341 -8.02 -20.72 -22.46
N ILE A 342 -8.61 -20.72 -21.26
CA ILE A 342 -9.93 -21.34 -21.03
C ILE A 342 -11.02 -20.58 -21.80
N HIS A 343 -11.00 -19.24 -21.78
CA HIS A 343 -11.95 -18.42 -22.55
C HIS A 343 -11.82 -18.69 -24.05
N HIS A 344 -10.60 -18.84 -24.57
CA HIS A 344 -10.38 -19.19 -25.97
C HIS A 344 -10.95 -20.56 -26.33
N HIS A 345 -10.80 -21.57 -25.45
CA HIS A 345 -11.41 -22.89 -25.64
C HIS A 345 -12.95 -22.85 -25.64
N LEU A 346 -13.55 -21.91 -24.90
CA LEU A 346 -15.00 -21.65 -24.87
C LEU A 346 -15.48 -20.77 -26.03
N GLY A 347 -14.59 -20.37 -26.95
CA GLY A 347 -14.93 -19.54 -28.11
C GLY A 347 -15.05 -18.04 -27.81
N VAL A 348 -14.54 -17.57 -26.67
CA VAL A 348 -14.47 -16.14 -26.34
C VAL A 348 -13.10 -15.61 -26.78
N PRO A 349 -13.01 -14.88 -27.90
CA PRO A 349 -11.75 -14.35 -28.42
C PRO A 349 -11.31 -13.08 -27.69
N GLY A 350 -10.03 -12.74 -27.81
CA GLY A 350 -9.47 -11.46 -27.33
C GLY A 350 -8.72 -11.59 -26.03
N GLY A 351 -8.36 -10.41 -25.46
CA GLY A 351 -7.67 -10.35 -24.19
C GLY A 351 -8.59 -10.61 -22.99
N ASN A 352 -7.99 -10.79 -21.83
CA ASN A 352 -8.74 -11.08 -20.61
C ASN A 352 -9.43 -9.81 -20.06
N MET A 353 -10.74 -9.74 -20.21
CA MET A 353 -11.59 -8.67 -19.66
C MET A 353 -12.31 -9.06 -18.37
N GLU A 354 -12.15 -10.30 -17.89
CA GLU A 354 -12.74 -10.72 -16.64
C GLU A 354 -12.27 -9.83 -15.47
N GLY A 355 -13.20 -9.45 -14.60
CA GLY A 355 -12.93 -8.60 -13.45
C GLY A 355 -12.42 -7.18 -13.77
N LYS A 356 -12.52 -6.73 -15.01
CA LYS A 356 -12.07 -5.41 -15.47
C LYS A 356 -13.22 -4.54 -15.94
N GLU A 357 -13.11 -3.24 -15.64
CA GLU A 357 -14.07 -2.24 -16.11
C GLU A 357 -13.86 -1.95 -17.59
N VAL A 358 -14.92 -2.04 -18.39
CA VAL A 358 -14.90 -1.76 -19.84
C VAL A 358 -14.36 -0.37 -20.14
N ARG A 359 -14.71 0.63 -19.31
CA ARG A 359 -14.27 2.03 -19.44
C ARG A 359 -12.75 2.23 -19.27
N PHE A 360 -12.05 1.32 -18.61
CA PHE A 360 -10.60 1.36 -18.41
C PHE A 360 -9.85 0.40 -19.34
N GLY A 361 -10.44 -0.74 -19.66
CA GLY A 361 -9.85 -1.75 -20.52
C GLY A 361 -8.64 -2.45 -19.87
N ILE A 362 -8.00 -3.31 -20.65
CA ILE A 362 -6.91 -4.17 -20.19
C ILE A 362 -5.68 -3.36 -19.75
N PHE A 363 -5.27 -2.37 -20.56
CA PHE A 363 -4.06 -1.60 -20.28
C PHE A 363 -4.14 -0.86 -18.95
N ASN A 364 -5.20 -0.09 -18.72
CA ASN A 364 -5.33 0.69 -17.47
C ASN A 364 -5.55 -0.20 -16.25
N SER A 365 -6.14 -1.39 -16.40
CA SER A 365 -6.24 -2.38 -15.33
C SER A 365 -4.86 -2.93 -14.96
N ALA A 366 -4.04 -3.32 -15.95
CA ALA A 366 -2.68 -3.80 -15.73
C ALA A 366 -1.77 -2.70 -15.15
N LEU A 367 -1.87 -1.47 -15.66
CA LEU A 367 -1.11 -0.32 -15.16
C LEU A 367 -1.48 -0.01 -13.71
N PHE A 368 -2.78 0.05 -13.38
CA PHE A 368 -3.22 0.35 -12.02
C PHE A 368 -2.81 -0.75 -11.04
N ALA A 369 -2.97 -2.02 -11.42
CA ALA A 369 -2.55 -3.17 -10.61
C ALA A 369 -1.05 -3.14 -10.29
N THR A 370 -0.21 -2.77 -11.28
CA THR A 370 1.24 -2.64 -11.07
C THR A 370 1.56 -1.43 -10.18
N VAL A 371 0.98 -0.25 -10.45
CA VAL A 371 1.19 0.96 -9.64
C VAL A 371 0.81 0.73 -8.18
N THR A 372 -0.34 0.13 -7.92
CA THR A 372 -0.85 -0.05 -6.56
C THR A 372 -0.02 -1.05 -5.76
N THR A 373 0.51 -2.10 -6.40
CA THR A 373 1.30 -3.15 -5.74
C THR A 373 2.79 -2.83 -5.65
N ASP A 374 3.31 -2.00 -6.53
CA ASP A 374 4.63 -1.40 -6.40
C ASP A 374 4.70 -0.43 -5.22
N ALA A 375 3.59 0.29 -4.97
CA ALA A 375 3.54 1.44 -4.06
C ALA A 375 2.93 1.17 -2.69
N SER A 376 2.69 -0.06 -2.27
CA SER A 376 1.99 -0.33 -1.01
C SER A 376 0.69 0.47 -0.88
N CYS A 377 -0.13 0.46 -1.94
CA CYS A 377 -1.42 1.12 -1.99
C CYS A 377 -2.51 0.10 -2.29
N GLY A 378 -3.49 -0.03 -1.42
CA GLY A 378 -4.54 -1.05 -1.54
C GLY A 378 -5.66 -0.73 -2.52
N ALA A 379 -5.61 0.40 -3.23
CA ALA A 379 -6.64 0.75 -4.20
C ALA A 379 -6.56 -0.13 -5.45
N VAL A 380 -7.71 -0.55 -5.98
CA VAL A 380 -7.80 -1.39 -7.17
C VAL A 380 -8.87 -0.84 -8.13
N ASN A 381 -8.63 -0.89 -9.43
CA ASN A 381 -9.63 -0.58 -10.46
C ASN A 381 -10.10 -1.82 -11.22
N SER A 382 -9.66 -3.00 -10.80
CA SER A 382 -9.99 -4.30 -11.37
C SER A 382 -9.79 -5.39 -10.31
N MET A 383 -10.42 -6.56 -10.48
CA MET A 383 -10.28 -7.71 -9.60
C MET A 383 -9.02 -8.49 -9.97
N HIS A 384 -8.00 -8.50 -9.12
CA HIS A 384 -6.73 -9.16 -9.41
C HIS A 384 -6.87 -10.69 -9.46
N ASP A 385 -7.84 -11.25 -8.74
CA ASP A 385 -8.19 -12.68 -8.75
C ASP A 385 -8.61 -13.18 -10.15
N SER A 386 -9.28 -12.31 -10.92
CA SER A 386 -9.71 -12.56 -12.28
C SER A 386 -8.63 -12.33 -13.35
N PHE A 387 -7.41 -11.99 -12.95
CA PHE A 387 -6.31 -11.87 -13.90
C PHE A 387 -5.86 -13.28 -14.34
N THR A 388 -5.24 -13.36 -15.51
CA THR A 388 -4.54 -14.59 -15.90
C THR A 388 -3.48 -14.95 -14.86
N ALA A 389 -3.09 -16.20 -14.76
CA ALA A 389 -2.11 -16.62 -13.75
C ALA A 389 -0.82 -15.81 -13.77
N LEU A 390 -0.28 -15.47 -14.96
CA LEU A 390 0.90 -14.58 -15.10
C LEU A 390 0.56 -13.10 -14.87
N GLY A 391 -0.64 -12.67 -15.21
CA GLY A 391 -1.11 -11.31 -14.88
C GLY A 391 -1.21 -11.10 -13.38
N GLY A 392 -1.82 -12.05 -12.65
CA GLY A 392 -1.92 -12.04 -11.20
C GLY A 392 -0.60 -12.31 -10.46
N PHE A 393 0.37 -12.96 -11.12
CA PHE A 393 1.74 -13.11 -10.61
C PHE A 393 2.38 -11.73 -10.34
N VAL A 394 2.19 -10.75 -11.22
CA VAL A 394 2.87 -9.45 -11.12
C VAL A 394 2.52 -8.71 -9.84
N PRO A 395 1.23 -8.44 -9.52
CA PRO A 395 0.88 -7.77 -8.27
C PRO A 395 1.34 -8.56 -7.03
N LEU A 396 1.25 -9.89 -7.05
CA LEU A 396 1.73 -10.72 -5.95
C LEU A 396 3.25 -10.58 -5.76
N PHE A 397 4.02 -10.65 -6.84
CA PHE A 397 5.47 -10.52 -6.81
C PHE A 397 5.93 -9.13 -6.35
N ASN A 398 5.29 -8.06 -6.83
CA ASN A 398 5.60 -6.70 -6.42
C ASN A 398 5.46 -6.50 -4.90
N ILE A 399 4.38 -7.00 -4.31
CA ILE A 399 4.16 -6.96 -2.86
C ILE A 399 5.27 -7.76 -2.13
N GLN A 400 5.61 -8.93 -2.62
CA GLN A 400 6.64 -9.80 -2.03
C GLN A 400 8.07 -9.25 -2.17
N LEU A 401 8.33 -8.40 -3.17
CA LEU A 401 9.59 -7.62 -3.23
C LEU A 401 9.69 -6.58 -2.12
N GLY A 402 8.63 -6.34 -1.35
CA GLY A 402 8.57 -5.38 -0.26
C GLY A 402 8.13 -3.99 -0.69
N GLU A 403 7.46 -3.89 -1.84
CA GLU A 403 6.83 -2.66 -2.33
C GLU A 403 7.79 -1.47 -2.35
N ILE A 404 8.98 -1.70 -2.87
CA ILE A 404 10.10 -0.77 -2.86
C ILE A 404 10.15 0.16 -4.07
N ILE A 405 9.20 0.02 -5.01
CA ILE A 405 9.16 0.76 -6.27
C ILE A 405 8.21 1.96 -6.11
N PHE A 406 8.74 3.13 -5.80
CA PHE A 406 8.00 4.34 -5.40
C PHE A 406 6.98 4.08 -4.28
N GLY A 407 7.19 2.98 -3.59
CA GLY A 407 6.25 2.34 -2.71
C GLY A 407 5.96 3.11 -1.46
N GLY A 408 4.93 2.70 -0.77
CA GLY A 408 4.26 3.23 0.40
C GLY A 408 4.85 4.52 0.91
N VAL A 409 4.09 5.58 1.09
CA VAL A 409 4.62 6.91 1.36
C VAL A 409 5.71 6.88 2.45
N GLY A 410 6.97 6.88 2.02
CA GLY A 410 8.15 6.64 2.86
C GLY A 410 8.63 5.19 2.87
N ALA A 411 7.74 4.21 2.94
CA ALA A 411 8.10 2.79 3.07
C ALA A 411 8.94 2.29 1.88
N GLY A 412 8.57 2.63 0.67
CA GLY A 412 9.35 2.26 -0.51
C GLY A 412 10.76 2.81 -0.50
N LEU A 413 10.98 4.05 -0.04
CA LEU A 413 12.32 4.59 0.03
C LEU A 413 13.16 3.88 1.11
N TYR A 414 12.66 3.73 2.34
CA TYR A 414 13.48 3.06 3.36
C TYR A 414 13.68 1.56 3.05
N GLY A 415 12.70 0.89 2.43
CA GLY A 415 12.86 -0.48 1.93
C GLY A 415 13.93 -0.57 0.84
N MET A 416 13.88 0.30 -0.18
CA MET A 416 14.91 0.36 -1.22
C MET A 416 16.30 0.67 -0.65
N LEU A 417 16.40 1.53 0.38
CA LEU A 417 17.68 1.82 1.02
C LEU A 417 18.25 0.62 1.79
N VAL A 418 17.42 -0.28 2.30
CA VAL A 418 17.88 -1.57 2.84
C VAL A 418 18.57 -2.38 1.74
N PHE A 419 17.96 -2.47 0.54
CA PHE A 419 18.59 -3.15 -0.60
C PHE A 419 19.85 -2.43 -1.07
N VAL A 420 19.92 -1.11 -1.03
CA VAL A 420 21.13 -0.34 -1.33
C VAL A 420 22.26 -0.72 -0.36
N VAL A 421 22.00 -0.81 0.94
CA VAL A 421 22.99 -1.23 1.94
C VAL A 421 23.49 -2.65 1.67
N LEU A 422 22.58 -3.57 1.33
CA LEU A 422 22.96 -4.96 0.99
C LEU A 422 23.74 -5.04 -0.32
N ALA A 423 23.33 -4.31 -1.35
CA ALA A 423 24.04 -4.26 -2.63
C ALA A 423 25.49 -3.75 -2.45
N VAL A 424 25.66 -2.68 -1.69
CA VAL A 424 27.00 -2.15 -1.37
C VAL A 424 27.82 -3.14 -0.54
N PHE A 425 27.19 -3.84 0.40
CA PHE A 425 27.85 -4.86 1.21
C PHE A 425 28.33 -6.04 0.34
N ILE A 426 27.46 -6.57 -0.53
CA ILE A 426 27.80 -7.66 -1.46
C ILE A 426 28.94 -7.22 -2.39
N ALA A 427 28.84 -6.03 -3.01
CA ALA A 427 29.89 -5.50 -3.87
C ALA A 427 31.23 -5.36 -3.16
N GLY A 428 31.22 -4.84 -1.92
CA GLY A 428 32.44 -4.72 -1.11
C GLY A 428 33.11 -6.06 -0.85
N LEU A 429 32.34 -7.07 -0.46
CA LEU A 429 32.85 -8.42 -0.22
C LEU A 429 33.40 -9.09 -1.48
N MET A 430 32.71 -8.95 -2.62
CA MET A 430 33.15 -9.54 -3.89
C MET A 430 34.49 -8.99 -4.38
N VAL A 431 34.77 -7.72 -4.09
CA VAL A 431 36.02 -7.06 -4.47
C VAL A 431 37.10 -7.17 -3.39
N GLY A 432 36.79 -7.81 -2.25
CA GLY A 432 37.73 -7.94 -1.13
C GLY A 432 38.02 -6.62 -0.41
N ARG A 433 37.07 -5.69 -0.36
CA ARG A 433 37.19 -4.36 0.26
C ARG A 433 36.19 -4.16 1.37
N THR A 434 36.47 -3.23 2.27
CA THR A 434 35.52 -2.83 3.31
C THR A 434 34.30 -2.18 2.65
N PRO A 435 33.07 -2.70 2.86
CA PRO A 435 31.87 -2.11 2.33
C PRO A 435 31.64 -0.71 2.90
N GLU A 436 31.41 0.28 2.04
CA GLU A 436 31.15 1.67 2.43
C GLU A 436 29.96 2.24 1.68
N TYR A 437 29.00 2.80 2.41
CA TYR A 437 27.87 3.53 1.83
C TYR A 437 28.02 5.02 2.09
N LEU A 438 28.25 5.80 1.05
CA LEU A 438 28.47 7.27 1.12
C LEU A 438 29.55 7.65 2.15
N GLY A 439 30.66 6.92 2.14
CA GLY A 439 31.79 7.12 3.06
C GLY A 439 31.59 6.57 4.47
N LYS A 440 30.45 5.93 4.76
CA LYS A 440 30.19 5.25 6.03
C LYS A 440 30.45 3.77 5.91
N LYS A 441 31.28 3.24 6.79
CA LYS A 441 31.59 1.81 6.85
C LYS A 441 30.33 1.01 7.21
N ILE A 442 29.98 0.02 6.40
CA ILE A 442 28.88 -0.92 6.68
C ILE A 442 29.47 -2.11 7.45
N GLU A 443 29.00 -2.30 8.67
CA GLU A 443 29.47 -3.29 9.62
C GLU A 443 28.44 -4.42 9.81
N ALA A 444 28.84 -5.50 10.48
CA ALA A 444 28.01 -6.66 10.73
C ALA A 444 26.65 -6.32 11.38
N TYR A 445 26.61 -5.32 12.27
CA TYR A 445 25.37 -4.86 12.89
C TYR A 445 24.40 -4.26 11.86
N ASP A 446 24.91 -3.44 10.93
CA ASP A 446 24.10 -2.79 9.90
C ASP A 446 23.46 -3.81 8.95
N VAL A 447 24.28 -4.78 8.52
CA VAL A 447 23.81 -5.89 7.67
C VAL A 447 22.80 -6.76 8.41
N LYS A 448 23.05 -7.05 9.70
CA LYS A 448 22.10 -7.81 10.53
C LYS A 448 20.74 -7.11 10.62
N MET A 449 20.70 -5.79 10.82
CA MET A 449 19.46 -5.02 10.88
C MET A 449 18.75 -4.99 9.51
N ALA A 450 19.51 -4.80 8.43
CA ALA A 450 18.99 -4.84 7.06
C ALA A 450 18.38 -6.20 6.72
N MET A 451 19.10 -7.29 7.01
CA MET A 451 18.59 -8.65 6.77
C MET A 451 17.37 -8.98 7.64
N LEU A 452 17.38 -8.57 8.90
CA LEU A 452 16.25 -8.82 9.82
C LEU A 452 14.96 -8.16 9.29
N SER A 453 15.03 -6.93 8.77
CA SER A 453 13.85 -6.24 8.21
C SER A 453 13.24 -7.00 7.02
N LEU A 454 14.05 -7.62 6.16
CA LEU A 454 13.57 -8.41 5.02
C LEU A 454 13.04 -9.79 5.46
N LEU A 455 13.72 -10.44 6.40
CA LEU A 455 13.29 -11.77 6.89
C LEU A 455 11.98 -11.72 7.65
N ILE A 456 11.70 -10.65 8.39
CA ILE A 456 10.41 -10.46 9.08
C ILE A 456 9.25 -10.52 8.08
N LEU A 457 9.38 -9.84 6.94
CA LEU A 457 8.36 -9.87 5.89
C LEU A 457 8.15 -11.30 5.37
N ALA A 458 9.22 -12.00 5.01
CA ALA A 458 9.15 -13.37 4.49
C ALA A 458 8.58 -14.36 5.50
N ILE A 459 9.00 -14.28 6.77
CA ILE A 459 8.51 -15.14 7.85
C ILE A 459 7.02 -14.90 8.11
N SER A 460 6.58 -13.64 8.12
CA SER A 460 5.17 -13.30 8.34
C SER A 460 4.31 -13.86 7.22
N ILE A 461 4.61 -13.53 5.97
CA ILE A 461 3.85 -13.99 4.79
C ILE A 461 3.77 -15.52 4.74
N LEU A 462 4.93 -16.18 4.71
CA LEU A 462 4.98 -17.63 4.51
C LEU A 462 4.48 -18.40 5.73
N GLY A 463 4.72 -17.88 6.93
CA GLY A 463 4.26 -18.49 8.18
C GLY A 463 2.74 -18.48 8.32
N PHE A 464 2.10 -17.34 8.11
CA PHE A 464 0.64 -17.25 8.16
C PHE A 464 -0.02 -17.97 6.98
N ALA A 465 0.55 -17.87 5.77
CA ALA A 465 0.03 -18.63 4.62
C ALA A 465 0.12 -20.14 4.84
N ALA A 466 1.25 -20.64 5.35
CA ALA A 466 1.39 -22.06 5.69
C ALA A 466 0.37 -22.50 6.75
N TRP A 467 0.15 -21.68 7.78
CA TRP A 467 -0.86 -21.97 8.79
C TRP A 467 -2.28 -22.00 8.20
N ALA A 468 -2.61 -21.08 7.29
CA ALA A 468 -3.90 -21.06 6.61
C ALA A 468 -4.15 -22.33 5.80
N ILE A 469 -3.17 -22.79 5.01
CA ILE A 469 -3.30 -23.95 4.12
C ILE A 469 -3.54 -25.26 4.89
N VAL A 470 -2.96 -25.40 6.09
CA VAL A 470 -3.11 -26.63 6.89
C VAL A 470 -4.29 -26.56 7.87
N SER A 471 -4.96 -25.41 7.97
CA SER A 471 -6.06 -25.24 8.91
C SER A 471 -7.42 -25.26 8.22
N LYS A 472 -8.41 -25.92 8.85
CA LYS A 472 -9.80 -25.94 8.35
C LYS A 472 -10.42 -24.53 8.27
N TRP A 473 -9.98 -23.61 9.14
CA TRP A 473 -10.49 -22.23 9.18
C TRP A 473 -9.91 -21.38 8.05
N GLY A 474 -8.66 -21.63 7.67
CA GLY A 474 -8.04 -20.96 6.52
C GLY A 474 -8.64 -21.44 5.21
N LEU A 475 -8.80 -22.75 5.04
CA LEU A 475 -9.40 -23.33 3.84
C LEU A 475 -10.88 -22.95 3.66
N ALA A 476 -11.61 -22.67 4.74
CA ALA A 476 -13.01 -22.28 4.67
C ALA A 476 -13.26 -20.92 4.01
N GLY A 477 -12.23 -20.09 3.85
CA GLY A 477 -12.33 -18.80 3.17
C GLY A 477 -12.03 -18.83 1.68
N LEU A 478 -11.57 -19.96 1.14
CA LEU A 478 -11.22 -20.09 -0.27
C LEU A 478 -12.48 -20.15 -1.16
N ASN A 479 -12.43 -19.44 -2.27
CA ASN A 479 -13.43 -19.55 -3.34
C ASN A 479 -12.95 -20.45 -4.48
N ASN A 480 -11.64 -20.59 -4.65
CA ASN A 480 -11.03 -21.44 -5.67
C ASN A 480 -10.16 -22.54 -5.03
N ASN A 481 -10.02 -23.66 -5.73
CA ASN A 481 -9.19 -24.79 -5.29
C ASN A 481 -7.80 -24.77 -5.98
N GLY A 482 -6.93 -25.68 -5.58
CA GLY A 482 -5.65 -25.93 -6.22
C GLY A 482 -4.68 -24.75 -6.16
N PRO A 483 -3.85 -24.54 -7.20
CA PRO A 483 -2.86 -23.49 -7.23
C PRO A 483 -3.42 -22.08 -7.15
N HIS A 484 -4.63 -21.84 -7.69
CA HIS A 484 -5.30 -20.55 -7.59
C HIS A 484 -5.69 -20.22 -6.14
N GLY A 485 -6.29 -21.19 -5.41
CA GLY A 485 -6.59 -21.02 -3.99
C GLY A 485 -5.34 -20.80 -3.12
N LEU A 486 -4.20 -21.41 -3.48
CA LEU A 486 -2.93 -21.09 -2.85
C LEU A 486 -2.54 -19.62 -3.10
N SER A 487 -2.74 -19.13 -4.33
CA SER A 487 -2.48 -17.72 -4.68
C SER A 487 -3.39 -16.77 -3.92
N GLU A 488 -4.68 -17.08 -3.69
CA GLU A 488 -5.61 -16.29 -2.87
C GLU A 488 -5.08 -16.10 -1.43
N ILE A 489 -4.68 -17.21 -0.78
CA ILE A 489 -4.13 -17.17 0.59
C ILE A 489 -2.80 -16.42 0.63
N LEU A 490 -1.90 -16.75 -0.30
CA LEU A 490 -0.57 -16.14 -0.36
C LEU A 490 -0.67 -14.63 -0.61
N TYR A 491 -1.60 -14.20 -1.48
CA TYR A 491 -1.86 -12.80 -1.75
C TYR A 491 -2.38 -12.06 -0.50
N ALA A 492 -3.33 -12.66 0.21
CA ALA A 492 -3.91 -12.05 1.41
C ALA A 492 -2.84 -11.75 2.47
N PHE A 493 -1.98 -12.72 2.79
CA PHE A 493 -0.90 -12.52 3.76
C PHE A 493 0.27 -11.70 3.20
N SER A 494 0.53 -11.74 1.89
CA SER A 494 1.48 -10.80 1.27
C SER A 494 1.00 -9.36 1.39
N SER A 495 -0.27 -9.11 1.08
CA SER A 495 -0.89 -7.79 1.19
C SER A 495 -0.99 -7.33 2.64
N GLY A 496 -1.27 -8.23 3.59
CA GLY A 496 -1.28 -7.95 5.02
C GLY A 496 0.10 -7.54 5.54
N ALA A 497 1.09 -8.42 5.44
CA ALA A 497 2.45 -8.18 5.93
C ALA A 497 3.16 -7.03 5.20
N GLY A 498 2.99 -6.92 3.87
CA GLY A 498 3.51 -5.80 3.08
C GLY A 498 2.85 -4.46 3.40
N ASN A 499 1.69 -4.49 4.07
CA ASN A 499 0.84 -3.33 4.31
C ASN A 499 0.32 -2.68 3.02
N ASN A 500 0.01 -3.49 2.01
CA ASN A 500 -0.55 -3.06 0.75
C ASN A 500 -2.04 -2.72 0.87
N GLY A 501 -2.84 -3.70 1.29
CA GLY A 501 -4.29 -3.59 1.46
C GLY A 501 -5.13 -4.02 0.25
N SER A 502 -4.54 -4.23 -0.94
CA SER A 502 -5.30 -4.79 -2.04
C SER A 502 -5.69 -6.23 -1.75
N ALA A 503 -6.96 -6.57 -2.01
CA ALA A 503 -7.41 -7.94 -2.02
C ALA A 503 -7.17 -8.54 -3.41
N PHE A 504 -6.86 -9.85 -3.45
CA PHE A 504 -6.94 -10.60 -4.70
C PHE A 504 -8.41 -10.64 -5.13
N ALA A 505 -9.30 -10.67 -4.16
CA ALA A 505 -10.76 -10.66 -4.21
C ALA A 505 -11.42 -12.05 -4.33
N GLY A 506 -10.65 -13.13 -4.35
CA GLY A 506 -11.14 -14.50 -4.30
C GLY A 506 -11.33 -15.06 -2.88
N LEU A 507 -10.82 -14.38 -1.84
CA LEU A 507 -10.86 -14.88 -0.47
C LEU A 507 -12.02 -14.28 0.34
N SER A 508 -12.84 -15.13 0.95
CA SER A 508 -13.87 -14.74 1.92
C SER A 508 -13.26 -14.47 3.30
N GLY A 509 -12.66 -13.28 3.46
CA GLY A 509 -11.84 -12.92 4.62
C GLY A 509 -12.60 -12.47 5.86
N ASN A 510 -13.91 -12.22 5.81
CA ASN A 510 -14.67 -11.76 6.98
C ASN A 510 -15.06 -12.92 7.91
N THR A 511 -14.07 -13.55 8.47
CA THR A 511 -14.23 -14.60 9.50
C THR A 511 -13.39 -14.24 10.72
N PRO A 512 -13.75 -14.70 11.94
CA PRO A 512 -12.97 -14.41 13.14
C PRO A 512 -11.49 -14.82 13.00
N TRP A 513 -11.23 -15.91 12.28
CA TRP A 513 -9.89 -16.40 12.05
C TRP A 513 -9.07 -15.45 11.16
N TYR A 514 -9.58 -15.10 9.95
CA TYR A 514 -8.89 -14.19 9.05
C TYR A 514 -8.84 -12.75 9.60
N ASN A 515 -9.88 -12.27 10.24
CA ASN A 515 -9.88 -10.96 10.88
C ASN A 515 -8.75 -10.86 11.93
N THR A 516 -8.53 -11.93 12.71
CA THR A 516 -7.48 -11.95 13.73
C THR A 516 -6.09 -12.15 13.12
N THR A 517 -5.92 -13.14 12.25
CA THR A 517 -4.60 -13.49 11.68
C THR A 517 -4.07 -12.41 10.75
N LEU A 518 -4.89 -11.86 9.86
CA LEU A 518 -4.51 -10.73 9.01
C LEU A 518 -4.24 -9.47 9.84
N GLY A 519 -5.03 -9.20 10.90
CA GLY A 519 -4.75 -8.10 11.82
C GLY A 519 -3.37 -8.19 12.47
N LEU A 520 -3.00 -9.38 12.95
CA LEU A 520 -1.67 -9.63 13.51
C LEU A 520 -0.57 -9.54 12.45
N ASP A 521 -0.80 -10.10 11.27
CA ASP A 521 0.13 -10.07 10.15
C ASP A 521 0.46 -8.64 9.72
N MET A 522 -0.56 -7.78 9.61
CA MET A 522 -0.40 -6.36 9.33
C MET A 522 0.45 -5.61 10.38
N LEU A 523 0.21 -5.90 11.67
CA LEU A 523 0.98 -5.31 12.77
C LEU A 523 2.44 -5.79 12.75
N PHE A 524 2.66 -7.07 12.50
CA PHE A 524 4.02 -7.65 12.41
C PHE A 524 4.78 -7.10 11.22
N GLY A 525 4.19 -7.12 10.04
CA GLY A 525 4.79 -6.58 8.83
C GLY A 525 5.18 -5.11 8.95
N ARG A 526 4.35 -4.28 9.61
CA ARG A 526 4.66 -2.87 9.80
C ARG A 526 5.72 -2.64 10.86
N PHE A 527 5.43 -3.01 12.09
CA PHE A 527 6.20 -2.52 13.23
C PHE A 527 7.48 -3.31 13.46
N LEU A 528 7.45 -4.63 13.29
CA LEU A 528 8.67 -5.42 13.44
C LEU A 528 9.70 -5.09 12.34
N MET A 529 9.27 -4.73 11.12
CA MET A 529 10.18 -4.32 10.04
C MET A 529 10.78 -2.94 10.30
N ILE A 530 10.01 -1.98 10.81
CA ILE A 530 10.46 -0.59 11.03
C ILE A 530 11.52 -0.51 12.14
N VAL A 531 11.40 -1.30 13.21
CA VAL A 531 12.34 -1.26 14.34
C VAL A 531 13.80 -1.53 13.91
N PRO A 532 14.12 -2.58 13.14
CA PRO A 532 15.47 -2.77 12.60
C PRO A 532 15.93 -1.63 11.69
N ILE A 533 15.04 -1.04 10.90
CA ILE A 533 15.36 0.09 10.02
C ILE A 533 15.76 1.32 10.83
N LEU A 534 15.03 1.63 11.90
CA LEU A 534 15.40 2.73 12.81
C LEU A 534 16.67 2.42 13.62
N ALA A 535 16.91 1.16 13.96
CA ALA A 535 18.17 0.72 14.58
C ALA A 535 19.37 0.88 13.62
N LEU A 536 19.18 0.55 12.33
CA LEU A 536 20.14 0.83 11.26
C LEU A 536 20.41 2.34 11.14
N ALA A 537 19.37 3.17 11.15
CA ALA A 537 19.51 4.63 11.17
C ALA A 537 20.32 5.10 12.39
N GLY A 538 20.06 4.56 13.58
CA GLY A 538 20.79 4.84 14.80
C GLY A 538 22.27 4.44 14.76
N SER A 539 22.62 3.40 14.00
CA SER A 539 24.01 3.03 13.73
C SER A 539 24.66 4.01 12.75
N LEU A 540 24.02 4.23 11.60
CA LEU A 540 24.58 5.07 10.53
C LEU A 540 24.82 6.53 10.96
N VAL A 541 23.97 7.11 11.79
CA VAL A 541 24.11 8.52 12.22
C VAL A 541 25.36 8.75 13.07
N ARG A 542 25.82 7.73 13.81
CA ARG A 542 26.99 7.80 14.70
C ARG A 542 28.32 7.65 13.96
N LYS A 543 28.30 7.10 12.75
CA LYS A 543 29.51 6.81 11.98
C LYS A 543 30.20 8.08 11.50
N LYS A 544 31.52 8.01 11.43
CA LYS A 544 32.36 9.01 10.76
C LYS A 544 32.29 8.77 9.25
N VAL A 545 32.47 9.82 8.48
CA VAL A 545 32.60 9.74 7.02
C VAL A 545 34.08 9.64 6.67
N THR A 546 34.43 8.62 5.92
CA THR A 546 35.77 8.43 5.33
C THR A 546 35.77 9.06 3.93
N PRO A 547 36.79 9.84 3.57
CA PRO A 547 36.91 10.35 2.20
C PRO A 547 36.94 9.23 1.17
N ALA A 548 36.29 9.45 0.02
CA ALA A 548 36.31 8.50 -1.07
C ALA A 548 37.74 8.21 -1.53
N SER A 549 38.06 6.95 -1.69
CA SER A 549 39.35 6.47 -2.19
C SER A 549 39.17 5.75 -3.53
N ALA A 550 40.25 5.41 -4.22
CA ALA A 550 40.20 4.58 -5.43
C ALA A 550 39.52 3.22 -5.21
N GLY A 551 39.33 2.84 -3.93
CA GLY A 551 38.67 1.62 -3.50
C GLY A 551 37.19 1.78 -3.16
N THR A 552 36.66 2.98 -3.10
CA THR A 552 35.25 3.22 -2.77
C THR A 552 34.35 2.81 -3.95
N PHE A 553 33.41 1.90 -3.69
CA PHE A 553 32.45 1.49 -4.72
C PHE A 553 31.44 2.63 -4.97
N PRO A 554 31.29 3.11 -6.22
CA PRO A 554 30.39 4.22 -6.52
C PRO A 554 28.93 3.78 -6.37
N VAL A 555 28.13 4.58 -5.66
CA VAL A 555 26.69 4.35 -5.48
C VAL A 555 25.83 4.99 -6.59
N HIS A 556 26.39 5.18 -7.76
CA HIS A 556 25.73 5.71 -8.95
C HIS A 556 26.35 5.14 -10.23
N GLY A 557 25.67 5.30 -11.35
CA GLY A 557 26.11 4.79 -12.64
C GLY A 557 25.64 3.37 -12.93
N GLY A 558 25.97 2.86 -14.14
CA GLY A 558 25.41 1.62 -14.68
C GLY A 558 25.72 0.37 -13.86
N THR A 559 26.94 0.25 -13.34
CA THR A 559 27.33 -0.91 -12.52
C THR A 559 26.53 -1.00 -11.23
N PHE A 560 26.37 0.12 -10.51
CA PHE A 560 25.57 0.16 -9.30
C PHE A 560 24.09 -0.08 -9.60
N PHE A 561 23.57 0.48 -10.67
CA PHE A 561 22.21 0.28 -11.15
C PHE A 561 21.90 -1.21 -11.37
N ILE A 562 22.74 -1.92 -12.13
CA ILE A 562 22.55 -3.35 -12.42
C ILE A 562 22.67 -4.18 -11.13
N LEU A 563 23.65 -3.86 -10.27
CA LEU A 563 23.84 -4.55 -9.01
C LEU A 563 22.64 -4.38 -8.07
N LEU A 564 22.07 -3.17 -8.00
CA LEU A 564 20.91 -2.90 -7.16
C LEU A 564 19.70 -3.70 -7.63
N ILE A 565 19.37 -3.66 -8.92
CA ILE A 565 18.26 -4.45 -9.49
C ILE A 565 18.51 -5.95 -9.28
N GLY A 566 19.72 -6.43 -9.57
CA GLY A 566 20.09 -7.83 -9.36
C GLY A 566 19.95 -8.27 -7.90
N THR A 567 20.34 -7.40 -6.94
CA THR A 567 20.18 -7.68 -5.50
C THR A 567 18.71 -7.77 -5.10
N VAL A 568 17.87 -6.84 -5.59
CA VAL A 568 16.42 -6.85 -5.33
C VAL A 568 15.78 -8.15 -5.84
N LEU A 569 16.00 -8.48 -7.11
CA LEU A 569 15.42 -9.66 -7.74
C LEU A 569 15.94 -10.97 -7.12
N LEU A 570 17.23 -11.04 -6.82
CA LEU A 570 17.84 -12.23 -6.20
C LEU A 570 17.26 -12.51 -4.82
N ILE A 571 17.18 -11.49 -3.96
CA ILE A 571 16.64 -11.65 -2.60
C ILE A 571 15.15 -11.96 -2.63
N GLY A 572 14.39 -11.29 -3.51
CA GLY A 572 12.96 -11.60 -3.72
C GLY A 572 12.75 -13.04 -4.16
N ALA A 573 13.54 -13.51 -5.14
CA ALA A 573 13.47 -14.89 -5.61
C ALA A 573 13.85 -15.91 -4.51
N LEU A 574 14.92 -15.65 -3.76
CA LEU A 574 15.33 -16.54 -2.66
C LEU A 574 14.25 -16.69 -1.59
N ASN A 575 13.51 -15.63 -1.31
CA ASN A 575 12.46 -15.66 -0.30
C ASN A 575 11.16 -16.32 -0.80
N PHE A 576 10.73 -16.04 -2.03
CA PHE A 576 9.35 -16.31 -2.44
C PHE A 576 9.19 -17.18 -3.68
N LEU A 577 10.25 -17.44 -4.48
CA LEU A 577 10.14 -18.20 -5.72
C LEU A 577 9.48 -19.59 -5.53
N PRO A 578 9.77 -20.36 -4.45
CA PRO A 578 9.10 -21.65 -4.25
C PRO A 578 7.58 -21.52 -4.13
N ALA A 579 7.10 -20.55 -3.34
CA ALA A 579 5.66 -20.33 -3.17
C ALA A 579 4.99 -19.82 -4.46
N LEU A 580 5.64 -18.91 -5.18
CA LEU A 580 5.18 -18.41 -6.47
C LEU A 580 5.14 -19.50 -7.54
N THR A 581 6.06 -20.45 -7.48
CA THR A 581 6.09 -21.60 -8.40
C THR A 581 4.89 -22.51 -8.17
N LEU A 582 4.53 -22.77 -6.91
CA LEU A 582 3.41 -23.64 -6.55
C LEU A 582 2.03 -22.98 -6.80
N GLY A 583 1.93 -21.68 -6.78
CA GLY A 583 0.72 -20.91 -7.09
C GLY A 583 0.66 -20.53 -8.57
N PRO A 584 0.92 -19.27 -8.92
CA PRO A 584 0.62 -18.73 -10.25
C PRO A 584 1.41 -19.38 -11.39
N VAL A 585 2.62 -19.92 -11.16
CA VAL A 585 3.39 -20.56 -12.25
C VAL A 585 2.80 -21.91 -12.59
N VAL A 586 2.49 -22.78 -11.61
CA VAL A 586 1.82 -24.06 -11.86
C VAL A 586 0.45 -23.83 -12.46
N GLU A 587 -0.30 -22.86 -11.98
CA GLU A 587 -1.60 -22.47 -12.52
C GLU A 587 -1.51 -22.12 -14.00
N HIS A 588 -0.52 -21.32 -14.41
CA HIS A 588 -0.30 -20.96 -15.80
C HIS A 588 -0.15 -22.19 -16.71
N PHE A 589 0.69 -23.16 -16.31
CA PHE A 589 0.89 -24.37 -17.09
C PHE A 589 -0.33 -25.28 -17.12
N LEU A 590 -1.07 -25.40 -16.03
CA LEU A 590 -2.31 -26.19 -15.98
C LEU A 590 -3.39 -25.58 -16.88
N THR A 591 -3.57 -24.27 -16.79
CA THR A 591 -4.53 -23.53 -17.62
C THR A 591 -4.18 -23.62 -19.11
N ALA A 592 -2.90 -23.51 -19.46
CA ALA A 592 -2.41 -23.70 -20.82
C ALA A 592 -2.65 -25.13 -21.34
N ALA A 593 -2.63 -26.13 -20.46
CA ALA A 593 -2.95 -27.51 -20.77
C ALA A 593 -4.48 -27.82 -20.77
N GLY A 594 -5.33 -26.80 -20.59
CA GLY A 594 -6.79 -26.95 -20.51
C GLY A 594 -7.28 -27.70 -19.27
N LYS A 595 -6.48 -27.77 -18.21
CA LYS A 595 -6.85 -28.42 -16.95
C LYS A 595 -7.44 -27.37 -15.99
N LEU A 596 -8.65 -27.69 -15.50
CA LEU A 596 -9.30 -27.01 -14.36
C LEU A 596 -9.05 -27.86 -13.11
N TYR A 597 -8.99 -27.21 -11.94
CA TYR A 597 -8.77 -27.85 -10.63
C TYR A 597 -9.86 -27.52 -9.64
#